data_7cbd0d28fad086b8d3039c4fa6bfe6fe
#
_entry.id   7cbd0d28fad086b8d3039c4fa6bfe6fe
#
_cell.length_a   1.000
_cell.length_b   1.000
_cell.length_c   1.000
_cell.angle_alpha   90.00
_cell.angle_beta   90.00
_cell.angle_gamma   90.00
#
_symmetry.space_group_name_H-M   'P 1'
#
loop_
_entity.id
_entity.type
_entity.pdbx_description
1 polymer ?
#
loop_
_entity_poly.entity_id
_entity_poly.type
_entity_poly.pdbx_seq_one_letter_code
_entity_poly.pdbx_strand_id
1 'polypeptide(L)'
;HEAPFYGLHVRLTQLIESHERDLDKLFDFLTEPRRAVDCFPALFKREIGPESQGLATGETLAHLNCLLGRRRVEKHRDGDGVDWYRQKPETGDFD
;
A
#
# COMPACT_ATOMS: atom_id res chain seq x y z
N HIS A 1 11.25 -9.78 33.50
CA HIS A 1 11.81 -10.06 32.73
C HIS A 1 11.20 -10.80 31.65
N GLU A 2 10.36 -11.59 31.72
CA GLU A 2 9.75 -12.11 30.65
C GLU A 2 9.04 -11.09 29.90
N ALA A 3 8.85 -9.98 30.43
CA ALA A 3 8.19 -8.88 29.79
C ALA A 3 8.77 -8.54 28.43
N PRO A 4 10.08 -8.61 28.20
CA PRO A 4 10.59 -8.27 26.86
C PRO A 4 10.04 -9.13 25.74
N PHE A 5 9.96 -10.43 25.99
CA PHE A 5 9.44 -11.29 24.96
C PHE A 5 7.98 -11.07 24.71
N TYR A 6 7.23 -10.94 25.77
CA TYR A 6 5.81 -10.73 25.67
C TYR A 6 5.52 -9.41 24.95
N GLY A 7 6.24 -8.36 25.31
CA GLY A 7 6.06 -7.07 24.68
C GLY A 7 6.38 -7.09 23.21
N LEU A 8 7.42 -7.81 22.83
CA LEU A 8 7.78 -7.92 21.42
C LEU A 8 6.69 -8.60 20.63
N HIS A 9 6.12 -9.64 21.17
CA HIS A 9 5.07 -10.37 20.48
C HIS A 9 3.84 -9.50 20.25
N VAL A 10 3.41 -8.77 21.26
CA VAL A 10 2.26 -7.87 21.12
C VAL A 10 2.54 -6.80 20.10
N ARG A 11 3.77 -6.27 20.12
CA ARG A 11 4.13 -5.23 19.19
C ARG A 11 4.11 -5.71 17.76
N LEU A 12 4.59 -6.91 17.50
CA LEU A 12 4.57 -7.47 16.16
C LEU A 12 3.14 -7.65 15.67
N THR A 13 2.24 -8.09 16.56
CA THR A 13 0.86 -8.26 16.20
C THR A 13 0.23 -6.92 15.80
N GLN A 14 0.54 -5.86 16.56
CA GLN A 14 0.03 -4.54 16.28
C GLN A 14 0.55 -4.02 14.94
N LEU A 15 1.81 -4.29 14.64
CA LEU A 15 2.39 -3.85 13.37
C LEU A 15 1.73 -4.57 12.20
N ILE A 16 1.46 -5.84 12.35
CA ILE A 16 0.80 -6.60 11.30
C ILE A 16 -0.61 -6.06 11.05
N GLU A 17 -1.34 -5.79 12.13
CA GLU A 17 -2.70 -5.27 12.00
C GLU A 17 -2.69 -3.88 11.36
N SER A 18 -1.71 -3.06 11.74
CA SER A 18 -1.59 -1.73 11.16
C SER A 18 -1.30 -1.81 9.67
N HIS A 19 -0.43 -2.74 9.29
CA HIS A 19 -0.09 -2.94 7.89
C HIS A 19 -1.31 -3.37 7.08
N GLU A 20 -2.11 -4.27 7.64
CA GLU A 20 -3.31 -4.72 6.94
C GLU A 20 -4.31 -3.59 6.78
N ARG A 21 -4.44 -2.74 7.79
CA ARG A 21 -5.33 -1.58 7.67
C ARG A 21 -4.85 -0.62 6.59
N ASP A 22 -3.54 -0.43 6.50
CA ASP A 22 -3.00 0.44 5.47
C ASP A 22 -3.21 -0.13 4.09
N LEU A 23 -3.08 -1.44 3.94
CA LEU A 23 -3.37 -2.09 2.66
C LEU A 23 -4.82 -1.90 2.25
N ASP A 24 -5.74 -2.00 3.22
CA ASP A 24 -7.15 -1.79 2.92
C ASP A 24 -7.44 -0.36 2.52
N LYS A 25 -6.83 0.60 3.20
CA LYS A 25 -7.00 2.00 2.85
C LYS A 25 -6.48 2.28 1.44
N LEU A 26 -5.33 1.72 1.12
CA LEU A 26 -4.75 1.91 -0.19
C LEU A 26 -5.63 1.27 -1.26
N PHE A 27 -6.11 0.07 -0.99
CA PHE A 27 -6.97 -0.61 -1.93
C PHE A 27 -8.23 0.22 -2.21
N ASP A 28 -8.85 0.75 -1.15
CA ASP A 28 -10.06 1.56 -1.32
C ASP A 28 -9.79 2.82 -2.11
N PHE A 29 -8.57 3.33 -2.04
CA PHE A 29 -8.19 4.55 -2.72
C PHE A 29 -8.01 4.33 -4.23
N LEU A 30 -7.85 3.09 -4.65
CA LEU A 30 -7.50 2.76 -6.04
C LEU A 30 -8.72 2.39 -6.87
N THR A 31 -9.82 3.09 -6.67
CA THR A 31 -11.01 2.89 -7.50
C THR A 31 -10.77 3.36 -8.93
N GLU A 32 -9.81 4.26 -9.11
CA GLU A 32 -9.39 4.74 -10.43
C GLU A 32 -7.90 4.56 -10.53
N PRO A 33 -7.34 4.51 -11.73
CA PRO A 33 -5.89 4.38 -11.85
C PRO A 33 -5.18 5.56 -11.19
N ARG A 34 -4.14 5.26 -10.42
CA ARG A 34 -3.36 6.28 -9.74
C ARG A 34 -1.90 5.88 -9.76
N ARG A 35 -1.03 6.87 -9.74
CA ARG A 35 0.41 6.63 -9.64
C ARG A 35 0.77 6.45 -8.17
N ALA A 36 1.95 5.89 -7.91
CA ALA A 36 2.38 5.70 -6.54
C ALA A 36 2.37 7.01 -5.76
N VAL A 37 2.87 8.10 -6.37
CA VAL A 37 2.93 9.37 -5.67
C VAL A 37 1.54 9.93 -5.37
N ASP A 38 0.53 9.54 -6.13
CA ASP A 38 -0.83 9.99 -5.89
C ASP A 38 -1.45 9.26 -4.70
N CYS A 39 -0.82 8.21 -4.23
CA CYS A 39 -1.38 7.39 -3.17
C CYS A 39 -0.93 7.82 -1.78
N PHE A 40 -0.08 8.82 -1.67
CA PHE A 40 0.37 9.29 -0.37
C PHE A 40 -0.78 9.62 0.59
N PRO A 41 -1.84 10.31 0.14
CA PRO A 41 -2.93 10.63 1.07
C PRO A 41 -3.62 9.41 1.66
N ALA A 42 -3.54 8.28 0.99
CA ALA A 42 -4.17 7.06 1.51
C ALA A 42 -3.37 6.48 2.67
N LEU A 43 -2.05 6.71 2.69
CA LEU A 43 -1.18 6.09 3.69
C LEU A 43 -0.66 7.06 4.73
N PHE A 44 -0.55 8.34 4.39
CA PHE A 44 0.06 9.32 5.29
C PHE A 44 -0.92 10.42 5.60
N LYS A 45 -1.04 10.75 6.86
CA LYS A 45 -2.00 11.75 7.29
C LYS A 45 -1.54 13.16 7.06
N ARG A 46 -0.24 13.35 6.92
CA ARG A 46 0.29 14.68 6.73
C ARG A 46 0.93 14.80 5.38
N GLU A 47 1.15 16.04 4.97
CA GLU A 47 1.77 16.29 3.71
C GLU A 47 3.20 15.78 3.69
N ILE A 48 3.65 15.25 2.57
CA ILE A 48 4.98 14.71 2.44
C ILE A 48 5.87 15.78 1.84
N GLY A 49 6.83 16.25 2.62
CA GLY A 49 7.78 17.25 2.14
C GLY A 49 8.85 16.64 1.25
N PRO A 50 9.64 17.50 0.61
CA PRO A 50 10.64 17.03 -0.35
C PRO A 50 11.65 16.06 0.25
N GLU A 51 12.03 16.26 1.49
CA GLU A 51 13.06 15.42 2.08
C GLU A 51 12.51 14.06 2.49
N SER A 52 11.19 13.91 2.59
CA SER A 52 10.58 12.64 2.96
C SER A 52 10.02 11.90 1.76
N GLN A 53 10.09 12.50 0.59
CA GLN A 53 9.43 11.93 -0.56
C GLN A 53 9.99 10.57 -0.98
N GLY A 54 11.30 10.41 -0.89
CA GLY A 54 11.90 9.12 -1.23
C GLY A 54 11.44 8.01 -0.32
N LEU A 55 11.37 8.30 0.98
CA LEU A 55 10.93 7.32 1.94
C LEU A 55 9.45 7.00 1.76
N ALA A 56 8.63 8.02 1.56
CA ALA A 56 7.21 7.82 1.36
C ALA A 56 6.94 7.02 0.10
N THR A 57 7.69 7.29 -0.96
CA THR A 57 7.54 6.53 -2.21
C THR A 57 7.91 5.08 -2.00
N GLY A 58 9.00 4.82 -1.29
CA GLY A 58 9.41 3.45 -1.02
C GLY A 58 8.36 2.68 -0.24
N GLU A 59 7.79 3.30 0.79
CA GLU A 59 6.75 2.65 1.57
C GLU A 59 5.49 2.42 0.76
N THR A 60 5.12 3.40 -0.05
CA THR A 60 3.93 3.26 -0.89
C THR A 60 4.13 2.12 -1.89
N LEU A 61 5.30 2.06 -2.52
CA LEU A 61 5.57 0.99 -3.47
C LEU A 61 5.56 -0.37 -2.81
N ALA A 62 6.06 -0.46 -1.58
CA ALA A 62 6.03 -1.73 -0.86
C ALA A 62 4.60 -2.19 -0.63
N HIS A 63 3.71 -1.27 -0.27
CA HIS A 63 2.30 -1.61 -0.07
C HIS A 63 1.63 -1.98 -1.39
N LEU A 64 1.91 -1.21 -2.45
CA LEU A 64 1.35 -1.52 -3.75
C LEU A 64 1.81 -2.88 -4.25
N ASN A 65 3.10 -3.18 -4.06
CA ASN A 65 3.62 -4.48 -4.46
C ASN A 65 2.98 -5.62 -3.67
N CYS A 66 2.67 -5.37 -2.41
CA CYS A 66 1.99 -6.34 -1.59
C CYS A 66 0.60 -6.63 -2.16
N LEU A 67 -0.13 -5.59 -2.54
CA LEU A 67 -1.46 -5.76 -3.13
C LEU A 67 -1.38 -6.44 -4.48
N LEU A 68 -0.33 -6.14 -5.26
CA LEU A 68 -0.12 -6.84 -6.53
C LEU A 68 0.11 -8.33 -6.29
N GLY A 69 0.94 -8.64 -5.29
CA GLY A 69 1.20 -10.03 -4.96
C GLY A 69 -0.03 -10.78 -4.49
N ARG A 70 -0.95 -10.08 -3.85
CA ARG A 70 -2.22 -10.68 -3.42
C ARG A 70 -3.26 -10.66 -4.54
N ARG A 71 -2.90 -10.13 -5.69
CA ARG A 71 -3.78 -10.06 -6.86
C ARG A 71 -5.03 -9.23 -6.61
N ARG A 72 -4.89 -8.21 -5.77
CA ARG A 72 -6.00 -7.30 -5.49
C ARG A 72 -5.97 -6.07 -6.37
N VAL A 73 -4.81 -5.70 -6.89
CA VAL A 73 -4.68 -4.55 -7.79
C VAL A 73 -3.92 -4.98 -9.02
N GLU A 74 -4.01 -4.19 -10.06
CA GLU A 74 -3.24 -4.40 -11.28
C GLU A 74 -2.44 -3.15 -11.58
N LYS A 75 -1.36 -3.32 -12.31
CA LYS A 75 -0.45 -2.26 -12.66
C LYS A 75 -0.39 -2.13 -14.17
N HIS A 76 -0.41 -0.89 -14.64
CA HIS A 76 -0.34 -0.62 -16.06
C HIS A 76 0.66 0.50 -16.31
N ARG A 77 1.60 0.27 -17.22
CA ARG A 77 2.61 1.27 -17.54
C ARG A 77 2.14 2.02 -18.78
N ASP A 78 2.18 3.35 -18.71
CA ASP A 78 1.73 4.16 -19.84
C ASP A 78 2.87 4.40 -20.81
N GLY A 79 2.60 5.20 -21.84
CA GLY A 79 3.58 5.45 -22.89
C GLY A 79 4.79 6.24 -22.41
N ASP A 80 4.68 6.91 -21.27
CA ASP A 80 5.80 7.67 -20.71
C ASP A 80 6.60 6.86 -19.70
N GLY A 81 6.26 5.60 -19.50
CA GLY A 81 6.99 4.78 -18.55
C GLY A 81 6.51 4.93 -17.13
N VAL A 82 5.34 5.51 -16.92
CA VAL A 82 4.79 5.71 -15.58
C VAL A 82 3.84 4.58 -15.25
N ASP A 83 3.97 4.04 -14.05
CA ASP A 83 3.12 2.94 -13.61
C ASP A 83 1.87 3.49 -12.93
N TRP A 84 0.73 2.95 -13.33
CA TRP A 84 -0.58 3.30 -12.77
C TRP A 84 -1.15 2.06 -12.12
N TYR A 85 -1.79 2.23 -10.96
CA TYR A 85 -2.31 1.13 -10.18
C TYR A 85 -3.80 1.33 -9.96
N ARG A 86 -4.56 0.26 -10.00
CA ARG A 86 -5.99 0.34 -9.71
C ARG A 86 -6.47 -1.00 -9.18
N GLN A 87 -7.64 -1.00 -8.58
CA GLN A 87 -8.26 -2.23 -8.10
C GLN A 87 -8.44 -3.18 -9.28
N LYS A 88 -8.14 -4.44 -9.03
CA LYS A 88 -8.36 -5.44 -10.05
C LYS A 88 -9.85 -5.72 -10.12
N PRO A 89 -10.43 -5.75 -11.30
CA PRO A 89 -11.84 -6.02 -11.41
C PRO A 89 -12.16 -7.42 -10.90
N GLU A 90 -13.31 -7.50 -10.21
CA GLU A 90 -13.65 -8.76 -9.77
C GLU A 90 -14.30 -9.41 -10.86
N THR A 91 -13.92 -10.22 -11.54
CA THR A 91 -14.49 -10.63 -12.62
C THR A 91 -14.82 -11.84 -12.63
N GLY A 92 -15.07 -12.00 -12.57
CA GLY A 92 -15.24 -12.82 -12.79
C GLY A 92 -14.89 -13.72 -13.58
N ASP A 93 -14.77 -13.76 -13.65
CA ASP A 93 -14.38 -14.43 -14.27
C ASP A 93 -14.97 -15.33 -14.72
N PHE A 94 -15.32 -15.49 -14.69
CA PHE A 94 -15.75 -16.27 -15.10
C PHE A 94 -16.12 -16.42 -15.95
N ASP A 95 -16.04 -16.38 -16.29
CA ASP A 95 -16.27 -16.60 -17.05
C ASP A 95 -16.23 -17.18 -17.48
#